data_7612634d47e384e385c40a9b42373f88
#
_entry.id   7612634d47e384e385c40a9b42373f88
#
_cell.length_a   1.000
_cell.length_b   1.000
_cell.length_c   1.000
_cell.angle_alpha   90.00
_cell.angle_beta   90.00
_cell.angle_gamma   90.00
#
_symmetry.space_group_name_H-M   'P 1'
#
loop_
_entity.id
_entity.type
_entity.pdbx_description
1 polymer ?
#
loop_
_entity_poly.entity_id
_entity_poly.type
_entity_poly.pdbx_seq_one_letter_code
_entity_poly.pdbx_strand_id
1 'polypeptide(L)'
;MNSAKWWCLVLFLVFSSSSGSAQIASRPADEWIPLLESPDRVANLKVPQVVAALRLERGYSVADIGAGSRLFSRALARTIDPGLLYAVDIDPELLKHIDGTCKAERIRNIRTVPAAPEDPKIPDKVDLIFLCDTLHHIAGPDKYLTKLPAYLKPGGRVAVIDFRENWPPGHEAMKFTAEQLQSWMAAAGFKKVEDLSIPKNAFFHIYAPK
;
A
#
# COMPACT_ATOMS: atom_id res chain seq x y z
N MET A 1 56.49 -5.00 49.68
CA MET A 1 55.71 -3.82 49.25
C MET A 1 55.29 -4.06 47.84
N ASN A 2 54.09 -4.65 47.61
CA ASN A 2 53.54 -4.93 46.27
C ASN A 2 52.24 -4.18 46.09
N SER A 3 52.24 -3.22 45.18
CA SER A 3 51.07 -2.44 44.77
C SER A 3 50.34 -3.17 43.65
N ALA A 4 49.18 -3.78 43.95
CA ALA A 4 48.28 -4.36 42.96
C ALA A 4 47.47 -3.24 42.31
N LYS A 5 47.63 -3.04 40.98
CA LYS A 5 46.82 -2.18 40.18
C LYS A 5 45.53 -2.89 39.76
N TRP A 6 44.40 -2.38 40.21
CA TRP A 6 43.07 -2.84 39.81
C TRP A 6 42.71 -2.16 38.49
N TRP A 7 42.59 -2.90 37.42
CA TRP A 7 42.03 -2.46 36.14
C TRP A 7 40.53 -2.72 36.17
N CYS A 8 39.75 -1.64 36.31
CA CYS A 8 38.30 -1.72 36.06
C CYS A 8 38.05 -1.83 34.57
N LEU A 9 37.65 -3.03 34.13
CA LEU A 9 37.10 -3.23 32.80
C LEU A 9 35.66 -2.69 32.80
N VAL A 10 35.45 -1.51 32.20
CA VAL A 10 34.10 -0.99 31.94
C VAL A 10 33.59 -1.68 30.67
N LEU A 11 32.73 -2.67 30.86
CA LEU A 11 32.00 -3.29 29.76
C LEU A 11 30.95 -2.30 29.26
N PHE A 12 31.18 -1.66 28.11
CA PHE A 12 30.15 -0.94 27.37
C PHE A 12 29.21 -1.95 26.73
N LEU A 13 28.06 -2.20 27.38
CA LEU A 13 26.93 -2.87 26.79
C LEU A 13 26.34 -1.90 25.74
N VAL A 14 26.70 -2.11 24.48
CA VAL A 14 26.01 -1.48 23.34
C VAL A 14 24.63 -2.13 23.25
N PHE A 15 23.63 -1.48 23.83
CA PHE A 15 22.23 -1.80 23.51
C PHE A 15 21.99 -1.42 22.06
N SER A 16 22.11 -2.39 21.16
CA SER A 16 21.53 -2.30 19.83
C SER A 16 20.03 -2.27 20.00
N SER A 17 19.44 -1.06 20.00
CA SER A 17 18.02 -0.86 19.81
C SER A 17 17.70 -1.32 18.38
N SER A 18 17.33 -2.58 18.22
CA SER A 18 16.64 -3.06 17.05
C SER A 18 15.29 -2.31 17.01
N SER A 19 15.22 -1.28 16.17
CA SER A 19 13.97 -0.68 15.76
C SER A 19 13.17 -1.80 15.12
N GLY A 20 12.26 -2.41 15.89
CA GLY A 20 11.30 -3.37 15.38
C GLY A 20 10.46 -2.68 14.34
N SER A 21 10.80 -2.85 13.08
CA SER A 21 9.87 -2.61 12.00
C SER A 21 8.64 -3.44 12.30
N ALA A 22 7.50 -2.78 12.46
CA ALA A 22 6.18 -3.44 12.49
C ALA A 22 5.85 -3.94 11.08
N GLN A 23 6.74 -4.76 10.52
CA GLN A 23 6.38 -5.62 9.41
C GLN A 23 5.53 -6.73 10.02
N ILE A 24 4.31 -6.87 9.55
CA ILE A 24 3.52 -8.07 9.80
C ILE A 24 4.45 -9.23 9.49
N ALA A 25 4.63 -10.13 10.49
CA ALA A 25 5.37 -11.36 10.26
C ALA A 25 4.82 -11.96 8.97
N SER A 26 5.65 -12.06 7.95
CA SER A 26 5.24 -12.43 6.60
C SER A 26 4.61 -13.82 6.67
N ARG A 27 3.28 -13.86 6.59
CA ARG A 27 2.61 -15.13 6.34
C ARG A 27 2.96 -15.55 4.93
N PRO A 28 3.12 -16.84 4.68
CA PRO A 28 3.24 -17.35 3.32
C PRO A 28 2.07 -16.87 2.44
N ALA A 29 2.33 -16.62 1.16
CA ALA A 29 1.30 -16.10 0.23
C ALA A 29 0.08 -17.03 0.12
N ASP A 30 0.26 -18.35 0.26
CA ASP A 30 -0.80 -19.34 0.27
C ASP A 30 -1.75 -19.24 1.47
N GLU A 31 -1.28 -18.68 2.59
CA GLU A 31 -2.12 -18.31 3.73
C GLU A 31 -2.82 -16.95 3.54
N TRP A 32 -2.15 -15.99 2.88
CA TRP A 32 -2.72 -14.67 2.63
C TRP A 32 -3.83 -14.67 1.59
N ILE A 33 -3.62 -15.35 0.46
CA ILE A 33 -4.53 -15.32 -0.67
C ILE A 33 -5.97 -15.70 -0.29
N PRO A 34 -6.23 -16.80 0.45
CA PRO A 34 -7.59 -17.15 0.87
C PRO A 34 -8.24 -16.10 1.77
N LEU A 35 -7.45 -15.39 2.61
CA LEU A 35 -7.95 -14.32 3.46
C LEU A 35 -8.32 -13.09 2.63
N LEU A 36 -7.44 -12.69 1.70
CA LEU A 36 -7.63 -11.54 0.83
C LEU A 36 -8.80 -11.73 -0.16
N GLU A 37 -9.10 -12.96 -0.54
CA GLU A 37 -10.19 -13.32 -1.47
C GLU A 37 -11.41 -13.93 -0.75
N SER A 38 -11.50 -13.84 0.59
CA SER A 38 -12.65 -14.36 1.31
C SER A 38 -13.95 -13.69 0.83
N PRO A 39 -15.06 -14.44 0.69
CA PRO A 39 -16.32 -13.92 0.15
C PRO A 39 -16.80 -12.67 0.89
N ASP A 40 -16.71 -12.67 2.22
CA ASP A 40 -17.15 -11.54 3.05
C ASP A 40 -16.30 -10.29 2.80
N ARG A 41 -14.96 -10.43 2.69
CA ARG A 41 -14.07 -9.31 2.37
C ARG A 41 -14.37 -8.77 0.98
N VAL A 42 -14.49 -9.62 -0.02
CA VAL A 42 -14.81 -9.22 -1.40
C VAL A 42 -16.15 -8.48 -1.46
N ALA A 43 -17.18 -9.00 -0.77
CA ALA A 43 -18.48 -8.36 -0.71
C ALA A 43 -18.44 -6.99 -0.03
N ASN A 44 -17.64 -6.85 1.05
CA ASN A 44 -17.52 -5.62 1.82
C ASN A 44 -16.73 -4.53 1.07
N LEU A 45 -15.70 -4.90 0.31
CA LEU A 45 -14.86 -3.95 -0.45
C LEU A 45 -15.59 -3.26 -1.60
N LYS A 46 -16.74 -3.79 -2.05
CA LYS A 46 -17.55 -3.18 -3.10
C LYS A 46 -16.73 -2.82 -4.36
N VAL A 47 -15.85 -3.74 -4.79
CA VAL A 47 -14.88 -3.50 -5.87
C VAL A 47 -15.47 -2.80 -7.10
N PRO A 48 -16.63 -3.22 -7.67
CA PRO A 48 -17.19 -2.53 -8.82
C PRO A 48 -17.55 -1.07 -8.54
N GLN A 49 -18.11 -0.77 -7.36
CA GLN A 49 -18.50 0.58 -6.97
C GLN A 49 -17.28 1.47 -6.72
N VAL A 50 -16.24 0.93 -6.06
CA VAL A 50 -14.97 1.62 -5.85
C VAL A 50 -14.33 1.97 -7.19
N VAL A 51 -14.21 1.00 -8.09
CA VAL A 51 -13.60 1.21 -9.42
C VAL A 51 -14.39 2.24 -10.25
N ALA A 52 -15.72 2.18 -10.23
CA ALA A 52 -16.56 3.17 -10.91
C ALA A 52 -16.36 4.60 -10.33
N ALA A 53 -16.22 4.72 -9.00
CA ALA A 53 -16.01 6.01 -8.34
C ALA A 53 -14.65 6.64 -8.65
N LEU A 54 -13.65 5.86 -9.05
CA LEU A 54 -12.34 6.37 -9.48
C LEU A 54 -12.40 7.10 -10.82
N ARG A 55 -13.46 6.93 -11.63
CA ARG A 55 -13.64 7.57 -12.94
C ARG A 55 -12.40 7.44 -13.83
N LEU A 56 -11.93 6.21 -13.98
CA LEU A 56 -10.78 5.90 -14.82
C LEU A 56 -11.16 5.92 -16.30
N GLU A 57 -10.24 6.40 -17.11
CA GLU A 57 -10.40 6.41 -18.57
C GLU A 57 -9.59 5.28 -19.20
N ARG A 58 -10.05 4.82 -20.35
CA ARG A 58 -9.32 3.85 -21.17
C ARG A 58 -7.97 4.45 -21.58
N GLY A 59 -6.93 3.64 -21.47
CA GLY A 59 -5.57 4.07 -21.79
C GLY A 59 -4.81 4.68 -20.59
N TYR A 60 -5.44 4.88 -19.42
CA TYR A 60 -4.75 5.34 -18.22
C TYR A 60 -3.67 4.35 -17.77
N SER A 61 -2.66 4.88 -17.08
CA SER A 61 -1.70 4.09 -16.31
C SER A 61 -2.07 4.17 -14.83
N VAL A 62 -2.10 3.03 -14.15
CA VAL A 62 -2.49 2.93 -12.73
C VAL A 62 -1.43 2.15 -11.98
N ALA A 63 -1.09 2.57 -10.77
CA ALA A 63 -0.31 1.77 -9.82
C ALA A 63 -1.21 1.36 -8.66
N ASP A 64 -1.32 0.05 -8.42
CA ASP A 64 -2.00 -0.57 -7.29
C ASP A 64 -0.95 -0.96 -6.26
N ILE A 65 -0.77 -0.15 -5.20
CA ILE A 65 0.25 -0.36 -4.17
C ILE A 65 -0.32 -1.25 -3.06
N GLY A 66 0.38 -2.34 -2.76
CA GLY A 66 -0.11 -3.42 -1.92
C GLY A 66 -1.14 -4.25 -2.68
N ALA A 67 -0.79 -4.66 -3.90
CA ALA A 67 -1.69 -5.36 -4.82
C ALA A 67 -2.23 -6.70 -4.27
N GLY A 68 -1.51 -7.33 -3.31
CA GLY A 68 -1.93 -8.52 -2.59
C GLY A 68 -2.31 -9.66 -3.52
N SER A 69 -3.55 -10.14 -3.41
CA SER A 69 -4.09 -11.19 -4.28
C SER A 69 -4.59 -10.68 -5.65
N ARG A 70 -4.34 -9.42 -6.01
CA ARG A 70 -4.81 -8.77 -7.26
C ARG A 70 -6.32 -8.45 -7.35
N LEU A 71 -7.04 -8.47 -6.26
CA LEU A 71 -8.48 -8.26 -6.30
C LEU A 71 -8.87 -6.96 -7.01
N PHE A 72 -8.24 -5.84 -6.63
CA PHE A 72 -8.41 -4.55 -7.30
C PHE A 72 -7.65 -4.44 -8.61
N SER A 73 -6.40 -4.93 -8.67
CA SER A 73 -5.57 -4.88 -9.88
C SER A 73 -6.31 -5.41 -11.11
N ARG A 74 -7.00 -6.53 -10.97
CA ARG A 74 -7.78 -7.16 -12.06
C ARG A 74 -8.93 -6.27 -12.54
N ALA A 75 -9.68 -5.66 -11.62
CA ALA A 75 -10.82 -4.81 -11.96
C ALA A 75 -10.37 -3.48 -12.57
N LEU A 76 -9.31 -2.88 -12.00
CA LEU A 76 -8.70 -1.65 -12.52
C LEU A 76 -8.13 -1.87 -13.93
N ALA A 77 -7.36 -2.94 -14.14
CA ALA A 77 -6.77 -3.26 -15.44
C ALA A 77 -7.81 -3.43 -16.55
N ARG A 78 -8.94 -4.08 -16.25
CA ARG A 78 -10.05 -4.21 -17.21
C ARG A 78 -10.68 -2.87 -17.57
N THR A 79 -10.78 -1.96 -16.61
CA THR A 79 -11.39 -0.65 -16.82
C THR A 79 -10.52 0.23 -17.70
N ILE A 80 -9.21 0.21 -17.52
CA ILE A 80 -8.27 1.06 -18.26
C ILE A 80 -7.81 0.49 -19.59
N ASP A 81 -8.15 -0.75 -19.94
CA ASP A 81 -7.69 -1.40 -21.17
C ASP A 81 -7.91 -0.50 -22.42
N PRO A 82 -6.88 -0.24 -23.24
CA PRO A 82 -5.54 -0.85 -23.34
C PRO A 82 -4.46 -0.20 -22.45
N GLY A 83 -4.81 0.60 -21.44
CA GLY A 83 -3.86 1.18 -20.49
C GLY A 83 -3.10 0.12 -19.67
N LEU A 84 -2.13 0.58 -18.88
CA LEU A 84 -1.21 -0.30 -18.13
C LEU A 84 -1.43 -0.18 -16.63
N LEU A 85 -1.50 -1.31 -15.93
CA LEU A 85 -1.52 -1.38 -14.48
C LEU A 85 -0.19 -1.94 -13.95
N TYR A 86 0.39 -1.25 -12.98
CA TYR A 86 1.49 -1.73 -12.16
C TYR A 86 0.93 -2.30 -10.85
N ALA A 87 1.01 -3.62 -10.68
CA ALA A 87 0.70 -4.30 -9.44
C ALA A 87 1.94 -4.29 -8.54
N VAL A 88 1.95 -3.42 -7.55
CA VAL A 88 3.12 -3.11 -6.72
C VAL A 88 2.97 -3.81 -5.37
N ASP A 89 3.92 -4.66 -4.99
CA ASP A 89 3.92 -5.33 -3.69
C ASP A 89 5.36 -5.57 -3.20
N ILE A 90 5.54 -5.71 -1.89
CA ILE A 90 6.83 -6.07 -1.30
C ILE A 90 7.04 -7.59 -1.23
N ASP A 91 5.96 -8.37 -1.31
CA ASP A 91 6.02 -9.83 -1.22
C ASP A 91 6.22 -10.47 -2.60
N PRO A 92 7.39 -11.10 -2.85
CA PRO A 92 7.68 -11.71 -4.15
C PRO A 92 6.76 -12.89 -4.48
N GLU A 93 6.23 -13.61 -3.50
CA GLU A 93 5.33 -14.74 -3.77
C GLU A 93 3.92 -14.25 -4.16
N LEU A 94 3.45 -13.13 -3.60
CA LEU A 94 2.23 -12.47 -4.08
C LEU A 94 2.39 -11.97 -5.52
N LEU A 95 3.52 -11.35 -5.86
CA LEU A 95 3.81 -10.93 -7.23
C LEU A 95 3.85 -12.11 -8.21
N LYS A 96 4.46 -13.21 -7.81
CA LYS A 96 4.47 -14.46 -8.59
C LYS A 96 3.07 -15.05 -8.78
N HIS A 97 2.23 -15.00 -7.75
CA HIS A 97 0.82 -15.40 -7.85
C HIS A 97 0.07 -14.52 -8.86
N ILE A 98 0.27 -13.19 -8.82
CA ILE A 98 -0.32 -12.25 -9.78
C ILE A 98 0.10 -12.61 -11.21
N ASP A 99 1.39 -12.82 -11.46
CA ASP A 99 1.91 -13.17 -12.78
C ASP A 99 1.34 -14.50 -13.29
N GLY A 100 1.27 -15.51 -12.42
CA GLY A 100 0.69 -16.82 -12.75
C GLY A 100 -0.77 -16.72 -13.15
N THR A 101 -1.56 -16.00 -12.37
CA THR A 101 -2.99 -15.82 -12.62
C THR A 101 -3.26 -14.93 -13.84
N CYS A 102 -2.45 -13.89 -14.08
CA CYS A 102 -2.56 -13.07 -15.29
C CYS A 102 -2.31 -13.90 -16.56
N LYS A 103 -1.32 -14.80 -16.54
CA LYS A 103 -1.07 -15.74 -17.64
C LYS A 103 -2.27 -16.67 -17.88
N ALA A 104 -2.80 -17.27 -16.82
CA ALA A 104 -3.94 -18.18 -16.89
C ALA A 104 -5.21 -17.49 -17.44
N GLU A 105 -5.47 -16.25 -17.04
CA GLU A 105 -6.63 -15.46 -17.45
C GLU A 105 -6.39 -14.65 -18.75
N ARG A 106 -5.19 -14.72 -19.33
CA ARG A 106 -4.78 -13.96 -20.51
C ARG A 106 -4.87 -12.44 -20.34
N ILE A 107 -4.66 -11.94 -19.13
CA ILE A 107 -4.56 -10.51 -18.84
C ILE A 107 -3.17 -10.02 -19.26
N ARG A 108 -3.09 -9.03 -20.15
CA ARG A 108 -1.82 -8.59 -20.76
C ARG A 108 -1.37 -7.21 -20.31
N ASN A 109 -2.23 -6.47 -19.63
CA ASN A 109 -2.00 -5.09 -19.23
C ASN A 109 -1.77 -4.93 -17.72
N ILE A 110 -1.30 -5.98 -17.04
CA ILE A 110 -0.79 -5.93 -15.67
C ILE A 110 0.70 -6.25 -15.70
N ARG A 111 1.50 -5.44 -15.01
CA ARG A 111 2.93 -5.69 -14.74
C ARG A 111 3.17 -5.69 -13.24
N THR A 112 3.80 -6.71 -12.73
CA THR A 112 4.22 -6.80 -11.33
C THR A 112 5.46 -5.93 -11.09
N VAL A 113 5.52 -5.27 -9.93
CA VAL A 113 6.61 -4.39 -9.52
C VAL A 113 7.00 -4.70 -8.09
N PRO A 114 8.23 -5.19 -7.85
CA PRO A 114 8.74 -5.38 -6.50
C PRO A 114 9.05 -4.03 -5.87
N ALA A 115 8.32 -3.70 -4.80
CA ALA A 115 8.52 -2.49 -4.02
C ALA A 115 9.63 -2.65 -2.97
N ALA A 116 10.15 -1.53 -2.49
CA ALA A 116 10.86 -1.47 -1.22
C ALA A 116 9.91 -1.02 -0.10
N PRO A 117 10.20 -1.33 1.18
CA PRO A 117 9.34 -0.93 2.30
C PRO A 117 9.06 0.58 2.35
N GLU A 118 10.02 1.39 1.93
CA GLU A 118 9.95 2.85 1.95
C GLU A 118 9.68 3.49 0.58
N ASP A 119 9.52 2.68 -0.50
CA ASP A 119 9.42 3.21 -1.86
C ASP A 119 8.64 2.26 -2.79
N PRO A 120 7.57 2.71 -3.47
CA PRO A 120 6.80 1.85 -4.37
C PRO A 120 7.54 1.42 -5.63
N LYS A 121 8.66 2.07 -6.00
CA LYS A 121 9.48 1.72 -7.17
C LYS A 121 8.71 1.66 -8.49
N ILE A 122 7.66 2.46 -8.65
CA ILE A 122 6.85 2.48 -9.88
C ILE A 122 7.75 2.90 -11.06
N PRO A 123 7.83 2.11 -12.16
CA PRO A 123 8.79 2.38 -13.23
C PRO A 123 8.50 3.67 -14.01
N ASP A 124 7.22 3.98 -14.24
CA ASP A 124 6.77 5.12 -15.03
C ASP A 124 5.75 5.96 -14.26
N LYS A 125 5.56 7.21 -14.68
CA LYS A 125 4.50 8.06 -14.12
C LYS A 125 3.12 7.55 -14.48
N VAL A 126 2.20 7.62 -13.51
CA VAL A 126 0.84 7.09 -13.63
C VAL A 126 -0.23 8.18 -13.47
N ASP A 127 -1.42 7.89 -13.98
CA ASP A 127 -2.60 8.75 -13.86
C ASP A 127 -3.28 8.59 -12.48
N LEU A 128 -3.15 7.38 -11.89
CA LEU A 128 -3.66 7.10 -10.56
C LEU A 128 -2.69 6.21 -9.79
N ILE A 129 -2.43 6.58 -8.53
CA ILE A 129 -1.90 5.68 -7.51
C ILE A 129 -3.06 5.27 -6.62
N PHE A 130 -3.26 3.97 -6.45
CA PHE A 130 -4.33 3.38 -5.65
C PHE A 130 -3.73 2.59 -4.49
N LEU A 131 -4.25 2.81 -3.27
CA LEU A 131 -3.91 2.05 -2.06
C LEU A 131 -5.22 1.62 -1.40
N CYS A 132 -5.37 0.32 -1.13
CA CYS A 132 -6.54 -0.20 -0.40
C CYS A 132 -6.09 -1.20 0.66
N ASP A 133 -6.46 -0.96 1.92
CA ASP A 133 -6.07 -1.77 3.08
C ASP A 133 -4.54 -2.00 3.13
N THR A 134 -3.74 -0.98 2.82
CA THR A 134 -2.29 -1.12 2.62
C THR A 134 -1.49 -0.09 3.42
N LEU A 135 -1.95 1.16 3.48
CA LEU A 135 -1.16 2.25 4.05
C LEU A 135 -0.79 2.01 5.52
N HIS A 136 -1.68 1.36 6.27
CA HIS A 136 -1.43 1.01 7.68
C HIS A 136 -0.32 -0.03 7.87
N HIS A 137 0.08 -0.76 6.82
CA HIS A 137 1.21 -1.68 6.85
C HIS A 137 2.55 -1.01 6.54
N ILE A 138 2.53 0.23 6.05
CA ILE A 138 3.74 0.95 5.65
C ILE A 138 4.37 1.62 6.88
N ALA A 139 5.61 1.26 7.19
CA ALA A 139 6.37 1.91 8.24
C ALA A 139 6.69 3.36 7.84
N GLY A 140 6.29 4.34 8.70
CA GLY A 140 6.48 5.77 8.41
C GLY A 140 5.67 6.25 7.20
N PRO A 141 4.33 6.09 7.23
CA PRO A 141 3.47 6.43 6.09
C PRO A 141 3.57 7.90 5.69
N ASP A 142 3.83 8.80 6.63
CA ASP A 142 4.09 10.21 6.40
C ASP A 142 5.26 10.44 5.42
N LYS A 143 6.38 9.75 5.63
CA LYS A 143 7.56 9.81 4.76
C LYS A 143 7.33 9.12 3.42
N TYR A 144 6.66 7.97 3.42
CA TYR A 144 6.34 7.23 2.20
C TYR A 144 5.50 8.08 1.25
N LEU A 145 4.47 8.75 1.77
CA LEU A 145 3.57 9.59 0.98
C LEU A 145 4.27 10.77 0.31
N THR A 146 5.37 11.28 0.88
CA THR A 146 6.15 12.38 0.25
C THR A 146 6.83 11.97 -1.06
N LYS A 147 6.96 10.68 -1.35
CA LYS A 147 7.55 10.18 -2.60
C LYS A 147 6.53 10.08 -3.73
N LEU A 148 5.24 9.97 -3.42
CA LEU A 148 4.21 9.72 -4.41
C LEU A 148 4.08 10.79 -5.50
N PRO A 149 4.30 12.10 -5.24
CA PRO A 149 4.24 13.11 -6.30
C PRO A 149 5.19 12.84 -7.48
N ALA A 150 6.36 12.23 -7.22
CA ALA A 150 7.33 11.91 -8.26
C ALA A 150 6.83 10.87 -9.28
N TYR A 151 5.88 10.04 -8.87
CA TYR A 151 5.29 8.97 -9.68
C TYR A 151 4.01 9.38 -10.40
N LEU A 152 3.52 10.60 -10.21
CA LEU A 152 2.31 11.05 -10.87
C LEU A 152 2.59 11.81 -12.16
N LYS A 153 1.76 11.57 -13.17
CA LYS A 153 1.63 12.44 -14.34
C LYS A 153 1.01 13.79 -13.95
N PRO A 154 1.16 14.84 -14.76
CA PRO A 154 0.35 16.06 -14.61
C PRO A 154 -1.15 15.71 -14.56
N GLY A 155 -1.86 16.18 -13.53
CA GLY A 155 -3.27 15.85 -13.30
C GLY A 155 -3.53 14.47 -12.66
N GLY A 156 -2.48 13.71 -12.38
CA GLY A 156 -2.60 12.42 -11.71
C GLY A 156 -3.09 12.56 -10.26
N ARG A 157 -3.66 11.49 -9.72
CA ARG A 157 -4.32 11.46 -8.41
C ARG A 157 -3.83 10.31 -7.55
N VAL A 158 -4.03 10.43 -6.23
CA VAL A 158 -3.84 9.33 -5.27
C VAL A 158 -5.19 9.02 -4.64
N ALA A 159 -5.59 7.75 -4.67
CA ALA A 159 -6.77 7.25 -4.00
C ALA A 159 -6.37 6.32 -2.85
N VAL A 160 -6.87 6.60 -1.66
CA VAL A 160 -6.58 5.81 -0.45
C VAL A 160 -7.89 5.32 0.15
N ILE A 161 -7.98 4.01 0.35
CA ILE A 161 -9.03 3.35 1.10
C ILE A 161 -8.37 2.64 2.28
N ASP A 162 -8.84 2.92 3.51
CA ASP A 162 -8.34 2.22 4.68
C ASP A 162 -9.40 2.22 5.80
N PHE A 163 -9.18 1.46 6.85
CA PHE A 163 -10.15 1.27 7.91
C PHE A 163 -10.47 2.56 8.64
N ARG A 164 -11.75 2.84 8.82
CA ARG A 164 -12.25 3.93 9.68
C ARG A 164 -12.48 3.41 11.09
N GLU A 165 -13.18 2.29 11.17
CA GLU A 165 -13.59 1.60 12.40
C GLU A 165 -13.41 0.09 12.19
N ASN A 166 -13.59 -0.68 13.26
CA ASN A 166 -13.52 -2.14 13.18
C ASN A 166 -12.21 -2.68 12.57
N TRP A 167 -11.10 -2.12 13.04
CA TRP A 167 -9.77 -2.60 12.67
C TRP A 167 -9.62 -4.09 12.98
N PRO A 168 -9.02 -4.88 12.11
CA PRO A 168 -8.77 -6.29 12.38
C PRO A 168 -7.94 -6.48 13.65
N PRO A 169 -8.14 -7.58 14.39
CA PRO A 169 -7.30 -7.91 15.53
C PRO A 169 -5.81 -7.93 15.16
N GLY A 170 -4.95 -7.40 16.03
CA GLY A 170 -3.51 -7.32 15.80
C GLY A 170 -3.06 -6.07 15.02
N HIS A 171 -3.99 -5.17 14.65
CA HIS A 171 -3.66 -3.93 13.94
C HIS A 171 -3.62 -2.69 14.86
N GLU A 172 -3.64 -2.88 16.17
CA GLU A 172 -3.75 -1.79 17.16
C GLU A 172 -2.63 -0.74 17.00
N ALA A 173 -1.40 -1.17 16.73
CA ALA A 173 -0.25 -0.29 16.56
C ALA A 173 -0.18 0.38 15.17
N MET A 174 -1.01 -0.05 14.23
CA MET A 174 -1.02 0.43 12.84
C MET A 174 -2.15 1.43 12.57
N LYS A 175 -3.01 1.68 13.57
CA LYS A 175 -4.18 2.54 13.42
C LYS A 175 -3.78 3.97 13.17
N PHE A 176 -4.48 4.59 12.24
CA PHE A 176 -4.45 6.03 12.02
C PHE A 176 -5.86 6.55 11.68
N THR A 177 -6.07 7.85 11.85
CA THR A 177 -7.36 8.48 11.54
C THR A 177 -7.37 9.12 10.15
N ALA A 178 -8.56 9.42 9.65
CA ALA A 178 -8.72 10.16 8.40
C ALA A 178 -8.06 11.55 8.45
N GLU A 179 -8.05 12.19 9.64
CA GLU A 179 -7.41 13.48 9.88
C GLU A 179 -5.89 13.36 9.85
N GLN A 180 -5.34 12.29 10.42
CA GLN A 180 -3.89 12.01 10.33
C GLN A 180 -3.47 11.79 8.88
N LEU A 181 -4.23 10.97 8.12
CA LEU A 181 -3.98 10.79 6.68
C LEU A 181 -4.03 12.14 5.95
N GLN A 182 -5.03 12.96 6.20
CA GLN A 182 -5.15 14.27 5.57
C GLN A 182 -3.96 15.17 5.88
N SER A 183 -3.47 15.14 7.13
CA SER A 183 -2.27 15.89 7.54
C SER A 183 -1.02 15.41 6.80
N TRP A 184 -0.79 14.09 6.72
CA TRP A 184 0.36 13.51 6.00
C TRP A 184 0.30 13.82 4.50
N MET A 185 -0.86 13.68 3.89
CA MET A 185 -1.06 14.02 2.47
C MET A 185 -0.83 15.51 2.20
N ALA A 186 -1.29 16.39 3.10
CA ALA A 186 -1.06 17.82 2.98
C ALA A 186 0.43 18.18 3.08
N ALA A 187 1.18 17.53 3.97
CA ALA A 187 2.63 17.67 4.10
C ALA A 187 3.38 17.12 2.87
N ALA A 188 2.84 16.06 2.25
CA ALA A 188 3.36 15.48 1.01
C ALA A 188 3.01 16.30 -0.26
N GLY A 189 2.36 17.46 -0.13
CA GLY A 189 2.04 18.34 -1.26
C GLY A 189 0.70 18.04 -1.94
N PHE A 190 -0.18 17.27 -1.31
CA PHE A 190 -1.50 16.93 -1.83
C PHE A 190 -2.63 17.73 -1.15
N LYS A 191 -3.75 17.87 -1.84
CA LYS A 191 -5.03 18.32 -1.28
C LYS A 191 -6.10 17.25 -1.51
N LYS A 192 -6.97 17.03 -0.53
CA LYS A 192 -8.13 16.14 -0.68
C LYS A 192 -9.12 16.80 -1.65
N VAL A 193 -9.51 16.06 -2.67
CA VAL A 193 -10.46 16.53 -3.69
C VAL A 193 -11.80 15.80 -3.61
N GLU A 194 -11.82 14.59 -3.03
CA GLU A 194 -13.04 13.82 -2.83
C GLU A 194 -12.99 13.04 -1.53
N ASP A 195 -14.16 12.86 -0.92
CA ASP A 195 -14.42 12.05 0.26
C ASP A 195 -15.63 11.18 -0.03
N LEU A 196 -15.42 9.88 -0.18
CA LEU A 196 -16.42 8.93 -0.64
C LEU A 196 -16.82 7.98 0.49
N SER A 197 -18.10 7.62 0.56
CA SER A 197 -18.65 6.74 1.61
C SER A 197 -18.75 5.28 1.16
N ILE A 198 -17.77 4.79 0.44
CA ILE A 198 -17.66 3.43 -0.09
C ILE A 198 -16.24 2.91 0.19
N PRO A 199 -16.04 1.77 0.81
CA PRO A 199 -16.97 0.91 1.57
C PRO A 199 -17.45 1.54 2.89
N LYS A 200 -18.51 1.01 3.49
CA LYS A 200 -19.14 1.64 4.68
C LYS A 200 -18.22 1.82 5.88
N ASN A 201 -17.32 0.88 6.15
CA ASN A 201 -16.45 0.87 7.34
C ASN A 201 -15.04 1.37 7.06
N ALA A 202 -14.85 2.03 5.92
CA ALA A 202 -13.58 2.60 5.51
C ALA A 202 -13.75 4.08 5.16
N PHE A 203 -12.68 4.82 5.19
CA PHE A 203 -12.64 6.08 4.45
C PHE A 203 -12.10 5.81 3.04
N PHE A 204 -12.62 6.56 2.08
CA PHE A 204 -12.14 6.54 0.71
C PHE A 204 -11.91 7.97 0.26
N HIS A 205 -10.67 8.39 0.28
CA HIS A 205 -10.25 9.74 -0.06
C HIS A 205 -9.48 9.75 -1.37
N ILE A 206 -9.78 10.75 -2.22
CA ILE A 206 -9.00 11.03 -3.42
C ILE A 206 -8.26 12.36 -3.22
N TYR A 207 -7.00 12.35 -3.57
CA TYR A 207 -6.07 13.47 -3.45
C TYR A 207 -5.49 13.84 -4.80
N ALA A 208 -5.28 15.14 -5.02
CA ALA A 208 -4.54 15.69 -6.16
C ALA A 208 -3.35 16.51 -5.66
N PRO A 209 -2.27 16.64 -6.42
CA PRO A 209 -1.20 17.60 -6.12
C PRO A 209 -1.77 19.02 -5.95
N LYS A 210 -1.14 19.82 -5.09
CA LYS A 210 -1.49 21.24 -4.85
C LYS A 210 -1.11 22.13 -6.03
#